data_44206211dcce1955f1e03c1d0f16daf5
#
_entry.id   44206211dcce1955f1e03c1d0f16daf5
#
_cell.length_a   1.000
_cell.length_b   1.000
_cell.length_c   1.000
_cell.angle_alpha   90.00
_cell.angle_beta   90.00
_cell.angle_gamma   90.00
#
_symmetry.space_group_name_H-M   'P 1'
#
loop_
_entity.id
_entity.type
_entity.pdbx_description
1 polymer ?
#
loop_
_entity_poly.entity_id
_entity_poly.type
_entity_poly.pdbx_seq_one_letter_code
_entity_poly.pdbx_strand_id
1 'polypeptide(L)'
;MIITNEIARRSKAGGLFFFVILPVALTIYFTAIYIGAAHGQAWALHNQTYVHMNSWFHYAKLYAATFGCIGFMILKYHWGKLGKAYWFKCFPFVIVAINIFIAVGSDFESAIRGMNALQTTGSQWWLSSEGVWLYGGWWNVLNGIAGIINVFCMTGWWAIYSSKNEDDMLWPDMIWLFILAYDVWNFEYTYSNLPTHSWYCGVALLLAPTFAAAIWNKGVWIQNRANTLAIWCMFAQVIPEFQDSGRFAVLPVLYKNGVMNPAVHPGAADPTMMGVITILSLVINVVVFAIIWKRATSKGINPYTHEVFVGTKDYEEAMARAQK
;
A
#
# COMPACT_ATOMS: atom_id res chain seq x y z
N MET A 1 -8.97 11.98 -2.94
CA MET A 1 -7.81 11.20 -3.43
C MET A 1 -7.51 11.44 -4.91
N ILE A 2 -8.45 11.26 -5.84
CA ILE A 2 -8.18 11.46 -7.29
C ILE A 2 -7.71 12.88 -7.59
N ILE A 3 -8.42 13.91 -7.13
CA ILE A 3 -8.06 15.32 -7.41
C ILE A 3 -6.65 15.65 -6.87
N THR A 4 -6.33 15.26 -5.65
CA THR A 4 -5.00 15.50 -5.07
C THR A 4 -3.90 14.75 -5.81
N ASN A 5 -4.16 13.51 -6.24
CA ASN A 5 -3.26 12.76 -7.10
C ASN A 5 -3.03 13.47 -8.45
N GLU A 6 -4.09 13.97 -9.10
CA GLU A 6 -3.97 14.68 -10.37
C GLU A 6 -3.13 15.97 -10.23
N ILE A 7 -3.31 16.72 -9.14
CA ILE A 7 -2.49 17.92 -8.86
C ILE A 7 -1.02 17.53 -8.65
N ALA A 8 -0.77 16.53 -7.82
CA ALA A 8 0.58 16.05 -7.52
C ALA A 8 1.29 15.46 -8.76
N ARG A 9 0.53 14.80 -9.64
CA ARG A 9 1.03 14.13 -10.83
C ARG A 9 1.36 15.08 -11.96
N ARG A 10 0.45 16.04 -12.27
CA ARG A 10 0.54 16.92 -13.43
C ARG A 10 1.39 18.18 -13.22
N SER A 11 1.83 18.44 -11.98
CA SER A 11 2.55 19.66 -11.66
C SER A 11 3.79 19.38 -10.83
N LYS A 12 4.94 19.88 -11.28
CA LYS A 12 6.19 19.84 -10.47
C LYS A 12 6.00 20.50 -9.11
N ALA A 13 5.30 21.64 -9.07
CA ALA A 13 5.00 22.36 -7.84
C ALA A 13 4.06 21.56 -6.93
N GLY A 14 3.01 20.95 -7.49
CA GLY A 14 2.09 20.09 -6.76
C GLY A 14 2.80 18.85 -6.19
N GLY A 15 3.64 18.19 -6.97
CA GLY A 15 4.44 17.07 -6.52
C GLY A 15 5.42 17.47 -5.40
N LEU A 16 6.14 18.59 -5.53
CA LEU A 16 7.02 19.11 -4.49
C LEU A 16 6.25 19.48 -3.22
N PHE A 17 5.07 20.08 -3.35
CA PHE A 17 4.24 20.40 -2.19
C PHE A 17 3.83 19.14 -1.43
N PHE A 18 3.22 18.16 -2.12
CA PHE A 18 2.71 16.97 -1.45
C PHE A 18 3.80 16.01 -0.97
N PHE A 19 4.93 15.89 -1.67
CA PHE A 19 5.92 14.85 -1.37
C PHE A 19 7.23 15.36 -0.79
N VAL A 20 7.42 16.68 -0.68
CA VAL A 20 8.59 17.27 -0.02
C VAL A 20 8.17 18.25 1.07
N ILE A 21 7.45 19.32 0.73
CA ILE A 21 7.14 20.39 1.68
C ILE A 21 6.26 19.89 2.81
N LEU A 22 5.14 19.25 2.48
CA LEU A 22 4.20 18.74 3.48
C LEU A 22 4.80 17.66 4.38
N PRO A 23 5.52 16.63 3.88
CA PRO A 23 6.18 15.65 4.74
C PRO A 23 7.25 16.25 5.66
N VAL A 24 8.02 17.24 5.19
CA VAL A 24 8.98 17.95 6.04
C VAL A 24 8.26 18.68 7.18
N ALA A 25 7.20 19.43 6.86
CA ALA A 25 6.39 20.12 7.89
C ALA A 25 5.79 19.14 8.91
N LEU A 26 5.25 18.00 8.43
CA LEU A 26 4.73 16.94 9.29
C LEU A 26 5.82 16.28 10.14
N THR A 27 7.02 16.08 9.60
CA THR A 27 8.15 15.53 10.36
C THR A 27 8.54 16.46 11.50
N ILE A 28 8.56 17.77 11.26
CA ILE A 28 8.81 18.77 12.31
C ILE A 28 7.71 18.70 13.39
N TYR A 29 6.45 18.62 12.97
CA TYR A 29 5.30 18.49 13.86
C TYR A 29 5.38 17.22 14.72
N PHE A 30 5.63 16.05 14.11
CA PHE A 30 5.77 14.78 14.82
C PHE A 30 6.94 14.81 15.80
N THR A 31 8.09 15.36 15.38
CA THR A 31 9.27 15.51 16.24
C THR A 31 8.95 16.38 17.47
N ALA A 32 8.24 17.48 17.27
CA ALA A 32 7.84 18.36 18.38
C ALA A 32 6.92 17.63 19.37
N ILE A 33 5.94 16.85 18.89
CA ILE A 33 5.06 16.05 19.74
C ILE A 33 5.85 15.02 20.55
N TYR A 34 6.74 14.25 19.91
CA TYR A 34 7.51 13.21 20.59
C TYR A 34 8.48 13.80 21.63
N ILE A 35 9.14 14.92 21.31
CA ILE A 35 9.98 15.64 22.29
C ILE A 35 9.12 16.16 23.45
N GLY A 36 7.98 16.78 23.18
CA GLY A 36 7.07 17.26 24.20
C GLY A 36 6.57 16.13 25.11
N ALA A 37 6.18 15.00 24.54
CA ALA A 37 5.73 13.83 25.29
C ALA A 37 6.85 13.23 26.16
N ALA A 38 8.08 13.15 25.62
CA ALA A 38 9.24 12.68 26.37
C ALA A 38 9.58 13.56 27.57
N HIS A 39 9.22 14.84 27.53
CA HIS A 39 9.35 15.80 28.64
C HIS A 39 8.07 15.92 29.50
N GLY A 40 7.09 15.03 29.34
CA GLY A 40 5.87 15.00 30.14
C GLY A 40 4.91 16.15 29.87
N GLN A 41 5.02 16.83 28.74
CA GLN A 41 4.17 17.99 28.43
C GLN A 41 2.74 17.53 28.07
N ALA A 42 1.74 18.06 28.79
CA ALA A 42 0.34 17.65 28.66
C ALA A 42 -0.21 17.81 27.24
N TRP A 43 0.14 18.88 26.51
CA TRP A 43 -0.30 19.12 25.14
C TRP A 43 0.15 18.02 24.17
N ALA A 44 1.33 17.47 24.41
CA ALA A 44 1.89 16.40 23.58
C ALA A 44 1.33 15.04 23.97
N LEU A 45 1.24 14.75 25.26
CA LEU A 45 0.68 13.50 25.78
C LEU A 45 -0.80 13.28 25.40
N HIS A 46 -1.58 14.37 25.31
CA HIS A 46 -2.98 14.31 24.88
C HIS A 46 -3.19 14.58 23.38
N ASN A 47 -2.12 14.72 22.63
CA ASN A 47 -2.23 14.91 21.17
C ASN A 47 -2.73 13.63 20.51
N GLN A 48 -3.78 13.74 19.69
CA GLN A 48 -4.42 12.58 19.06
C GLN A 48 -3.45 11.79 18.15
N THR A 49 -2.56 12.48 17.44
CA THR A 49 -1.51 11.83 16.64
C THR A 49 -0.60 10.97 17.53
N TYR A 50 -0.19 11.48 18.68
CA TYR A 50 0.65 10.74 19.63
C TYR A 50 -0.09 9.53 20.21
N VAL A 51 -1.35 9.70 20.59
CA VAL A 51 -2.15 8.66 21.26
C VAL A 51 -2.52 7.52 20.30
N HIS A 52 -2.95 7.84 19.09
CA HIS A 52 -3.53 6.86 18.17
C HIS A 52 -2.58 6.41 17.04
N MET A 53 -1.60 7.25 16.68
CA MET A 53 -0.70 6.97 15.55
C MET A 53 0.74 6.70 16.00
N ASN A 54 0.93 6.26 17.23
CA ASN A 54 2.22 5.98 17.84
C ASN A 54 2.71 4.55 17.55
N SER A 55 2.57 4.08 16.32
CA SER A 55 3.08 2.78 15.90
C SER A 55 4.13 2.92 14.79
N TRP A 56 5.07 1.97 14.76
CA TRP A 56 6.11 1.91 13.74
C TRP A 56 5.52 1.78 12.33
N PHE A 57 4.43 1.04 12.21
CA PHE A 57 3.82 0.70 10.93
C PHE A 57 3.34 1.94 10.17
N HIS A 58 2.61 2.85 10.82
CA HIS A 58 2.10 4.06 10.19
C HIS A 58 3.20 4.96 9.67
N TYR A 59 4.25 5.18 10.47
CA TYR A 59 5.41 5.97 10.04
C TYR A 59 6.21 5.29 8.93
N ALA A 60 6.41 3.98 9.01
CA ALA A 60 7.06 3.22 7.95
C ALA A 60 6.31 3.33 6.62
N LYS A 61 4.98 3.21 6.64
CA LYS A 61 4.14 3.39 5.44
C LYS A 61 4.18 4.81 4.90
N LEU A 62 4.07 5.82 5.77
CA LEU A 62 4.14 7.23 5.38
C LEU A 62 5.45 7.54 4.66
N TYR A 63 6.58 7.23 5.27
CA TYR A 63 7.87 7.59 4.69
C TYR A 63 8.25 6.72 3.49
N ALA A 64 7.97 5.42 3.50
CA ALA A 64 8.22 4.57 2.35
C ALA A 64 7.41 5.03 1.12
N ALA A 65 6.13 5.36 1.30
CA ALA A 65 5.31 5.88 0.21
C ALA A 65 5.80 7.26 -0.27
N THR A 66 6.17 8.16 0.65
CA THR A 66 6.69 9.49 0.32
C THR A 66 8.01 9.41 -0.45
N PHE A 67 8.97 8.59 0.01
CA PHE A 67 10.22 8.37 -0.71
C PHE A 67 9.99 7.74 -2.09
N GLY A 68 9.00 6.84 -2.20
CA GLY A 68 8.56 6.30 -3.48
C GLY A 68 8.13 7.41 -4.44
N CYS A 69 7.26 8.33 -3.99
CA CYS A 69 6.79 9.45 -4.81
C CYS A 69 7.93 10.38 -5.24
N ILE A 70 8.89 10.68 -4.35
CA ILE A 70 10.07 11.49 -4.68
C ILE A 70 10.91 10.78 -5.77
N GLY A 71 11.19 9.48 -5.60
CA GLY A 71 11.94 8.71 -6.59
C GLY A 71 11.24 8.65 -7.95
N PHE A 72 9.91 8.56 -7.97
CA PHE A 72 9.13 8.60 -9.21
C PHE A 72 9.18 9.98 -9.88
N MET A 73 9.19 11.06 -9.09
CA MET A 73 9.42 12.40 -9.62
C MET A 73 10.83 12.55 -10.22
N ILE A 74 11.86 12.03 -9.55
CA ILE A 74 13.24 12.04 -10.05
C ILE A 74 13.32 11.32 -11.40
N LEU A 75 12.67 10.17 -11.54
CA LEU A 75 12.64 9.39 -12.78
C LEU A 75 11.89 10.12 -13.91
N LYS A 76 10.64 10.52 -13.66
CA LYS A 76 9.79 11.09 -14.71
C LYS A 76 10.27 12.46 -15.22
N TYR A 77 10.92 13.24 -14.37
CA TYR A 77 11.48 14.55 -14.72
C TYR A 77 12.97 14.51 -15.07
N HIS A 78 13.58 13.34 -15.07
CA HIS A 78 15.00 13.15 -15.34
C HIS A 78 15.91 14.04 -14.47
N TRP A 79 15.58 14.24 -13.19
CA TRP A 79 16.28 15.15 -12.30
C TRP A 79 17.71 14.69 -11.99
N GLY A 80 18.66 15.57 -12.29
CA GLY A 80 20.06 15.37 -11.98
C GLY A 80 20.68 14.14 -12.67
N LYS A 81 21.79 13.65 -12.13
CA LYS A 81 22.45 12.43 -12.62
C LYS A 81 21.64 11.18 -12.29
N LEU A 82 20.95 11.19 -11.17
CA LEU A 82 20.19 10.05 -10.66
C LEU A 82 18.99 9.73 -11.57
N GLY A 83 18.19 10.73 -11.94
CA GLY A 83 17.01 10.53 -12.80
C GLY A 83 17.35 10.08 -14.23
N LYS A 84 18.62 10.23 -14.65
CA LYS A 84 19.13 9.76 -15.94
C LYS A 84 19.88 8.43 -15.86
N ALA A 85 20.14 7.94 -14.65
CA ALA A 85 20.90 6.72 -14.45
C ALA A 85 20.05 5.47 -14.75
N TYR A 86 20.55 4.59 -15.61
CA TYR A 86 19.84 3.36 -15.98
C TYR A 86 19.51 2.47 -14.76
N TRP A 87 20.45 2.32 -13.85
CA TRP A 87 20.27 1.49 -12.66
C TRP A 87 19.15 2.00 -11.74
N PHE A 88 18.91 3.32 -11.74
CA PHE A 88 17.86 3.90 -10.89
C PHE A 88 16.44 3.57 -11.39
N LYS A 89 16.30 3.11 -12.63
CA LYS A 89 15.01 2.61 -13.14
C LYS A 89 14.47 1.42 -12.33
N CYS A 90 15.34 0.68 -11.61
CA CYS A 90 14.90 -0.39 -10.71
C CYS A 90 14.30 0.12 -9.39
N PHE A 91 14.44 1.41 -9.08
CA PHE A 91 13.95 1.99 -7.82
C PHE A 91 12.44 1.77 -7.58
N PRO A 92 11.52 1.92 -8.57
CA PRO A 92 10.10 1.63 -8.38
C PRO A 92 9.83 0.21 -7.89
N PHE A 93 10.52 -0.78 -8.45
CA PHE A 93 10.42 -2.15 -7.95
C PHE A 93 10.86 -2.25 -6.48
N VAL A 94 12.02 -1.72 -6.14
CA VAL A 94 12.58 -1.80 -4.77
C VAL A 94 11.64 -1.16 -3.75
N ILE A 95 11.15 0.05 -4.02
CA ILE A 95 10.30 0.76 -3.04
C ILE A 95 8.91 0.14 -2.92
N VAL A 96 8.34 -0.41 -4.00
CA VAL A 96 7.07 -1.14 -3.95
C VAL A 96 7.23 -2.44 -3.20
N ALA A 97 8.32 -3.20 -3.45
CA ALA A 97 8.63 -4.41 -2.69
C ALA A 97 8.79 -4.13 -1.19
N ILE A 98 9.50 -3.07 -0.80
CA ILE A 98 9.60 -2.65 0.60
C ILE A 98 8.20 -2.37 1.19
N ASN A 99 7.34 -1.65 0.49
CA ASN A 99 5.98 -1.38 0.95
C ASN A 99 5.13 -2.65 1.11
N ILE A 100 5.31 -3.63 0.21
CA ILE A 100 4.67 -4.94 0.34
C ILE A 100 5.23 -5.69 1.55
N PHE A 101 6.56 -5.75 1.72
CA PHE A 101 7.18 -6.44 2.86
C PHE A 101 6.83 -5.82 4.21
N ILE A 102 6.60 -4.51 4.31
CA ILE A 102 6.06 -3.88 5.53
C ILE A 102 4.69 -4.47 5.87
N ALA A 103 3.80 -4.65 4.90
CA ALA A 103 2.50 -5.26 5.12
C ALA A 103 2.60 -6.76 5.44
N VAL A 104 3.47 -7.49 4.73
CA VAL A 104 3.77 -8.90 5.01
C VAL A 104 4.31 -9.09 6.45
N GLY A 105 5.17 -8.19 6.90
CA GLY A 105 5.66 -8.18 8.28
C GLY A 105 4.54 -8.00 9.31
N SER A 106 3.61 -7.09 9.04
CA SER A 106 2.42 -6.89 9.88
C SER A 106 1.48 -8.12 9.87
N ASP A 107 1.31 -8.79 8.72
CA ASP A 107 0.56 -10.05 8.64
C ASP A 107 1.19 -11.13 9.54
N PHE A 108 2.48 -11.35 9.42
CA PHE A 108 3.17 -12.34 10.27
C PHE A 108 3.17 -11.96 11.75
N GLU A 109 3.29 -10.67 12.08
CA GLU A 109 3.14 -10.21 13.46
C GLU A 109 1.75 -10.56 13.99
N SER A 110 0.68 -10.27 13.25
CA SER A 110 -0.70 -10.60 13.63
C SER A 110 -0.89 -12.10 13.85
N ALA A 111 -0.34 -12.95 12.96
CA ALA A 111 -0.39 -14.39 13.13
C ALA A 111 0.30 -14.85 14.43
N ILE A 112 1.50 -14.37 14.69
CA ILE A 112 2.28 -14.73 15.90
C ILE A 112 1.57 -14.24 17.16
N ARG A 113 1.09 -13.01 17.19
CA ARG A 113 0.36 -12.43 18.30
C ARG A 113 -0.93 -13.20 18.60
N GLY A 114 -1.71 -13.55 17.55
CA GLY A 114 -2.91 -14.34 17.68
C GLY A 114 -2.64 -15.75 18.22
N MET A 115 -1.59 -16.43 17.75
CA MET A 115 -1.19 -17.75 18.26
C MET A 115 -0.75 -17.69 19.72
N ASN A 116 0.00 -16.67 20.12
CA ASN A 116 0.41 -16.47 21.51
C ASN A 116 -0.81 -16.17 22.41
N ALA A 117 -1.75 -15.37 21.94
CA ALA A 117 -2.99 -15.08 22.65
C ALA A 117 -3.82 -16.37 22.85
N LEU A 118 -3.91 -17.23 21.82
CA LEU A 118 -4.59 -18.52 21.91
C LEU A 118 -4.01 -19.39 23.02
N GLN A 119 -2.69 -19.45 23.16
CA GLN A 119 -2.02 -20.24 24.19
C GLN A 119 -2.25 -19.70 25.60
N THR A 120 -2.35 -18.37 25.75
CA THR A 120 -2.45 -17.72 27.07
C THR A 120 -3.88 -17.46 27.53
N THR A 121 -4.79 -17.19 26.61
CA THR A 121 -6.17 -16.77 26.90
C THR A 121 -7.25 -17.73 26.39
N GLY A 122 -6.86 -18.72 25.57
CA GLY A 122 -7.80 -19.61 24.89
C GLY A 122 -8.48 -18.95 23.65
N SER A 123 -8.05 -17.75 23.23
CA SER A 123 -8.62 -17.03 22.10
C SER A 123 -7.52 -16.34 21.28
N GLN A 124 -7.70 -16.24 19.97
CA GLN A 124 -6.75 -15.60 19.05
C GLN A 124 -6.83 -14.07 19.03
N TRP A 125 -7.68 -13.46 19.88
CA TRP A 125 -7.78 -12.02 20.01
C TRP A 125 -6.56 -11.42 20.70
N TRP A 126 -6.02 -10.38 20.11
CA TRP A 126 -4.95 -9.60 20.71
C TRP A 126 -5.16 -8.11 20.48
N LEU A 127 -4.66 -7.29 21.40
CA LEU A 127 -4.76 -5.83 21.33
C LEU A 127 -3.51 -5.26 20.66
N SER A 128 -3.69 -4.53 19.57
CA SER A 128 -2.61 -3.82 18.90
C SER A 128 -2.10 -2.65 19.74
N SER A 129 -0.93 -2.12 19.42
CA SER A 129 -0.38 -0.91 20.06
C SER A 129 -1.24 0.35 19.85
N GLU A 130 -2.16 0.31 18.91
CA GLU A 130 -3.11 1.37 18.59
C GLU A 130 -4.45 1.24 19.31
N GLY A 131 -4.59 0.25 20.19
CA GLY A 131 -5.82 -0.01 20.93
C GLY A 131 -6.92 -0.68 20.12
N VAL A 132 -6.60 -1.25 18.97
CA VAL A 132 -7.54 -1.98 18.12
C VAL A 132 -7.41 -3.48 18.38
N TRP A 133 -8.54 -4.15 18.61
CA TRP A 133 -8.58 -5.59 18.73
C TRP A 133 -8.48 -6.26 17.37
N LEU A 134 -7.52 -7.15 17.23
CA LEU A 134 -7.26 -7.93 16.03
C LEU A 134 -7.40 -9.41 16.30
N TYR A 135 -7.82 -10.16 15.30
CA TYR A 135 -7.96 -11.62 15.37
C TYR A 135 -6.90 -12.26 14.45
N GLY A 136 -5.75 -12.61 15.02
CA GLY A 136 -4.63 -13.16 14.26
C GLY A 136 -4.76 -14.68 14.05
N GLY A 137 -4.40 -15.16 12.87
CA GLY A 137 -4.52 -16.57 12.56
C GLY A 137 -3.79 -17.02 11.30
N TRP A 138 -4.13 -18.21 10.81
CA TRP A 138 -3.54 -18.82 9.60
C TRP A 138 -3.76 -17.98 8.33
N TRP A 139 -4.84 -17.21 8.25
CA TRP A 139 -5.14 -16.30 7.14
C TRP A 139 -4.05 -15.26 6.99
N ASN A 140 -3.54 -14.67 8.07
CA ASN A 140 -2.43 -13.72 8.01
C ASN A 140 -1.16 -14.39 7.44
N VAL A 141 -0.86 -15.64 7.83
CA VAL A 141 0.29 -16.37 7.26
C VAL A 141 0.14 -16.54 5.75
N LEU A 142 -1.02 -17.01 5.30
CA LEU A 142 -1.26 -17.23 3.87
C LEU A 142 -1.31 -15.93 3.07
N ASN A 143 -1.86 -14.85 3.65
CA ASN A 143 -1.84 -13.54 2.99
C ASN A 143 -0.42 -12.96 2.93
N GLY A 144 0.39 -13.15 3.97
CA GLY A 144 1.82 -12.84 3.94
C GLY A 144 2.55 -13.57 2.81
N ILE A 145 2.27 -14.87 2.63
CA ILE A 145 2.80 -15.66 1.49
C ILE A 145 2.30 -15.10 0.16
N ALA A 146 1.02 -14.76 0.05
CA ALA A 146 0.46 -14.15 -1.16
C ALA A 146 1.15 -12.82 -1.48
N GLY A 147 1.48 -12.00 -0.46
CA GLY A 147 2.26 -10.77 -0.62
C GLY A 147 3.67 -11.01 -1.14
N ILE A 148 4.35 -12.05 -0.65
CA ILE A 148 5.67 -12.45 -1.16
C ILE A 148 5.55 -12.86 -2.65
N ILE A 149 4.56 -13.67 -3.01
CA ILE A 149 4.31 -14.05 -4.41
C ILE A 149 4.00 -12.81 -5.25
N ASN A 150 3.25 -11.84 -4.72
CA ASN A 150 2.93 -10.59 -5.41
C ASN A 150 4.20 -9.80 -5.78
N VAL A 151 5.22 -9.78 -4.92
CA VAL A 151 6.53 -9.18 -5.26
C VAL A 151 7.14 -9.85 -6.50
N PHE A 152 7.05 -11.17 -6.61
CA PHE A 152 7.53 -11.90 -7.78
C PHE A 152 6.63 -11.74 -9.03
N CYS A 153 5.43 -11.21 -8.88
CA CYS A 153 4.56 -10.83 -10.00
C CYS A 153 4.93 -9.48 -10.63
N MET A 154 5.83 -8.69 -10.04
CA MET A 154 6.36 -7.48 -10.66
C MET A 154 7.42 -7.84 -11.70
N THR A 155 7.21 -7.46 -12.95
CA THR A 155 8.06 -7.82 -14.09
C THR A 155 8.69 -6.58 -14.74
N GLY A 156 9.75 -6.73 -15.53
CA GLY A 156 10.38 -5.63 -16.24
C GLY A 156 10.90 -4.52 -15.29
N TRP A 157 11.74 -4.86 -14.30
CA TRP A 157 12.13 -3.93 -13.22
C TRP A 157 12.84 -2.67 -13.68
N TRP A 158 13.47 -2.70 -14.85
CA TRP A 158 14.13 -1.54 -15.47
C TRP A 158 13.33 -0.91 -16.60
N ALA A 159 12.16 -1.47 -16.94
CA ALA A 159 11.29 -0.98 -17.99
C ALA A 159 10.39 0.16 -17.49
N ILE A 160 11.04 1.21 -17.01
CA ILE A 160 10.40 2.43 -16.53
C ILE A 160 10.62 3.54 -17.55
N TYR A 161 9.53 4.21 -17.89
CA TYR A 161 9.51 5.27 -18.91
C TYR A 161 8.87 6.54 -18.36
N SER A 162 9.17 7.68 -18.99
CA SER A 162 8.45 8.93 -18.76
C SER A 162 7.39 9.12 -19.83
N SER A 163 6.26 9.71 -19.48
CA SER A 163 5.28 10.14 -20.49
C SER A 163 5.79 11.34 -21.28
N LYS A 164 5.27 11.53 -22.52
CA LYS A 164 5.65 12.62 -23.43
C LYS A 164 5.48 14.01 -22.82
N ASN A 165 4.51 14.19 -21.95
CA ASN A 165 4.23 15.44 -21.24
C ASN A 165 4.90 15.52 -19.85
N GLU A 166 5.74 14.55 -19.50
CA GLU A 166 6.38 14.40 -18.17
C GLU A 166 5.42 14.33 -16.97
N ASP A 167 4.11 14.13 -17.18
CA ASP A 167 3.15 14.01 -16.08
C ASP A 167 3.30 12.69 -15.32
N ASP A 168 3.77 11.65 -16.02
CA ASP A 168 3.72 10.27 -15.55
C ASP A 168 5.06 9.54 -15.59
N MET A 169 5.31 8.76 -14.54
CA MET A 169 6.21 7.62 -14.58
C MET A 169 5.39 6.40 -15.02
N LEU A 170 5.77 5.81 -16.14
CA LEU A 170 5.10 4.67 -16.72
C LEU A 170 5.84 3.37 -16.39
N TRP A 171 5.09 2.35 -16.00
CA TRP A 171 5.57 0.97 -15.89
C TRP A 171 4.64 0.06 -16.69
N PRO A 172 4.85 -0.07 -18.01
CA PRO A 172 3.91 -0.69 -18.93
C PRO A 172 3.63 -2.16 -18.65
N ASP A 173 4.58 -2.87 -18.05
CA ASP A 173 4.46 -4.30 -17.76
C ASP A 173 3.53 -4.59 -16.55
N MET A 174 3.19 -3.57 -15.76
CA MET A 174 2.21 -3.68 -14.66
C MET A 174 0.78 -3.55 -15.19
N ILE A 175 0.34 -4.57 -15.90
CA ILE A 175 -1.00 -4.64 -16.49
C ILE A 175 -2.06 -5.06 -15.46
N TRP A 176 -3.31 -5.10 -15.89
CA TRP A 176 -4.47 -5.43 -15.04
C TRP A 176 -4.32 -6.74 -14.25
N LEU A 177 -3.56 -7.73 -14.73
CA LEU A 177 -3.30 -8.98 -13.98
C LEU A 177 -2.58 -8.71 -12.66
N PHE A 178 -1.49 -7.93 -12.70
CA PHE A 178 -0.77 -7.54 -11.50
C PHE A 178 -1.66 -6.68 -10.59
N ILE A 179 -2.38 -5.71 -11.18
CA ILE A 179 -3.26 -4.80 -10.43
C ILE A 179 -4.30 -5.60 -9.65
N LEU A 180 -4.97 -6.56 -10.29
CA LEU A 180 -5.95 -7.43 -9.63
C LEU A 180 -5.32 -8.24 -8.49
N ALA A 181 -4.17 -8.87 -8.74
CA ALA A 181 -3.48 -9.65 -7.73
C ALA A 181 -3.08 -8.82 -6.50
N TYR A 182 -2.57 -7.60 -6.75
CA TYR A 182 -2.23 -6.65 -5.70
C TYR A 182 -3.46 -6.15 -4.95
N ASP A 183 -4.52 -5.76 -5.66
CA ASP A 183 -5.72 -5.18 -5.04
C ASP A 183 -6.40 -6.17 -4.10
N VAL A 184 -6.53 -7.45 -4.49
CA VAL A 184 -7.15 -8.48 -3.63
C VAL A 184 -6.25 -8.81 -2.44
N TRP A 185 -4.93 -8.94 -2.66
CA TRP A 185 -3.97 -9.15 -1.58
C TRP A 185 -3.98 -7.99 -0.56
N ASN A 186 -3.93 -6.76 -1.04
CA ASN A 186 -3.88 -5.60 -0.16
C ASN A 186 -5.22 -5.32 0.52
N PHE A 187 -6.34 -5.66 -0.12
CA PHE A 187 -7.66 -5.58 0.52
C PHE A 187 -7.76 -6.57 1.69
N GLU A 188 -7.31 -7.79 1.52
CA GLU A 188 -7.26 -8.77 2.62
C GLU A 188 -6.40 -8.25 3.77
N TYR A 189 -5.20 -7.77 3.45
CA TYR A 189 -4.31 -7.17 4.44
C TYR A 189 -5.01 -6.07 5.25
N THR A 190 -5.71 -5.14 4.60
CA THR A 190 -6.42 -4.07 5.30
C THR A 190 -7.64 -4.58 6.07
N TYR A 191 -8.32 -5.61 5.57
CA TYR A 191 -9.46 -6.22 6.23
C TYR A 191 -9.07 -6.91 7.53
N SER A 192 -7.94 -7.61 7.56
CA SER A 192 -7.49 -8.39 8.71
C SER A 192 -6.70 -7.56 9.72
N ASN A 193 -5.88 -6.61 9.27
CA ASN A 193 -4.96 -5.86 10.14
C ASN A 193 -5.38 -4.41 10.39
N LEU A 194 -6.26 -3.85 9.56
CA LEU A 194 -6.73 -2.47 9.66
C LEU A 194 -8.27 -2.41 9.55
N PRO A 195 -9.01 -3.19 10.34
CA PRO A 195 -10.43 -3.42 10.12
C PRO A 195 -11.29 -2.17 10.26
N THR A 196 -10.89 -1.20 11.08
CA THR A 196 -11.64 0.03 11.31
C THR A 196 -11.71 0.94 10.09
N HIS A 197 -10.75 0.83 9.17
CA HIS A 197 -10.66 1.69 7.99
C HIS A 197 -10.46 0.92 6.67
N SER A 198 -10.70 -0.37 6.66
CA SER A 198 -10.53 -1.21 5.46
C SER A 198 -11.43 -0.77 4.29
N TRP A 199 -12.60 -0.21 4.52
CA TRP A 199 -13.47 0.27 3.46
C TRP A 199 -12.89 1.42 2.66
N TYR A 200 -12.40 2.46 3.29
CA TYR A 200 -11.84 3.57 2.54
C TYR A 200 -10.31 3.50 2.40
N CYS A 201 -9.62 2.81 3.28
CA CYS A 201 -8.21 2.49 3.09
C CYS A 201 -8.04 1.37 2.05
N GLY A 202 -8.71 0.24 2.24
CA GLY A 202 -8.67 -0.88 1.31
C GLY A 202 -9.38 -0.54 0.00
N VAL A 203 -10.66 -0.17 0.04
CA VAL A 203 -11.46 0.02 -1.17
C VAL A 203 -11.12 1.33 -1.86
N ALA A 204 -11.16 2.47 -1.17
CA ALA A 204 -10.97 3.77 -1.82
C ALA A 204 -9.52 3.98 -2.29
N LEU A 205 -8.52 3.56 -1.50
CA LEU A 205 -7.11 3.67 -1.88
C LEU A 205 -6.70 2.71 -3.00
N LEU A 206 -7.37 1.56 -3.13
CA LEU A 206 -7.11 0.61 -4.20
C LEU A 206 -7.89 0.98 -5.47
N LEU A 207 -9.17 1.31 -5.34
CA LEU A 207 -10.00 1.61 -6.50
C LEU A 207 -9.65 2.96 -7.15
N ALA A 208 -9.21 3.97 -6.40
CA ALA A 208 -8.85 5.26 -7.00
C ALA A 208 -7.71 5.14 -8.03
N PRO A 209 -6.54 4.55 -7.72
CA PRO A 209 -5.49 4.33 -8.70
C PRO A 209 -5.89 3.32 -9.80
N THR A 210 -6.69 2.32 -9.46
CA THR A 210 -7.11 1.27 -10.39
C THR A 210 -8.06 1.83 -11.44
N PHE A 211 -9.08 2.60 -11.07
CA PHE A 211 -9.96 3.29 -12.02
C PHE A 211 -9.20 4.32 -12.86
N ALA A 212 -8.27 5.09 -12.25
CA ALA A 212 -7.46 6.02 -13.01
C ALA A 212 -6.66 5.29 -14.10
N ALA A 213 -5.98 4.20 -13.75
CA ALA A 213 -5.22 3.40 -14.71
C ALA A 213 -6.10 2.72 -15.76
N ALA A 214 -7.31 2.29 -15.40
CA ALA A 214 -8.22 1.64 -16.33
C ALA A 214 -8.84 2.61 -17.35
N ILE A 215 -9.14 3.85 -16.93
CA ILE A 215 -9.97 4.76 -17.74
C ILE A 215 -9.14 5.78 -18.53
N TRP A 216 -8.12 6.42 -17.93
CA TRP A 216 -7.43 7.54 -18.59
C TRP A 216 -5.90 7.56 -18.53
N ASN A 217 -5.24 6.75 -17.67
CA ASN A 217 -3.80 6.77 -17.56
C ASN A 217 -3.14 5.39 -17.48
N LYS A 218 -3.30 4.59 -18.51
CA LYS A 218 -2.66 3.28 -18.66
C LYS A 218 -1.15 3.34 -18.38
N GLY A 219 -0.65 2.33 -17.65
CA GLY A 219 0.77 2.21 -17.29
C GLY A 219 1.19 3.03 -16.07
N VAL A 220 0.28 3.79 -15.43
CA VAL A 220 0.58 4.72 -14.32
C VAL A 220 0.11 4.19 -12.96
N TRP A 221 -0.42 2.99 -12.91
CA TRP A 221 -1.05 2.48 -11.69
C TRP A 221 -0.14 2.57 -10.45
N ILE A 222 1.14 2.17 -10.58
CA ILE A 222 2.11 2.21 -9.47
C ILE A 222 2.32 3.64 -8.96
N GLN A 223 2.47 4.62 -9.85
CA GLN A 223 2.60 6.03 -9.45
C GLN A 223 1.34 6.51 -8.75
N ASN A 224 0.16 6.26 -9.31
CA ASN A 224 -1.11 6.65 -8.69
C ASN A 224 -1.27 6.00 -7.32
N ARG A 225 -0.92 4.71 -7.18
CA ARG A 225 -1.01 3.97 -5.92
C ARG A 225 -0.07 4.54 -4.85
N ALA A 226 1.17 4.88 -5.21
CA ALA A 226 2.11 5.52 -4.30
C ALA A 226 1.66 6.92 -3.88
N ASN A 227 1.24 7.74 -4.84
CA ASN A 227 0.77 9.10 -4.57
C ASN A 227 -0.45 9.10 -3.62
N THR A 228 -1.45 8.28 -3.92
CA THR A 228 -2.66 8.20 -3.09
C THR A 228 -2.35 7.66 -1.70
N LEU A 229 -1.48 6.67 -1.58
CA LEU A 229 -1.05 6.13 -0.29
C LEU A 229 -0.30 7.18 0.54
N ALA A 230 0.67 7.88 -0.05
CA ALA A 230 1.44 8.89 0.65
C ALA A 230 0.54 10.02 1.18
N ILE A 231 -0.32 10.56 0.31
CA ILE A 231 -1.27 11.62 0.67
C ILE A 231 -2.22 11.14 1.78
N TRP A 232 -2.76 9.92 1.65
CA TRP A 232 -3.66 9.37 2.65
C TRP A 232 -2.96 9.18 4.00
N CYS A 233 -1.75 8.63 4.02
CA CYS A 233 -0.99 8.46 5.25
C CYS A 233 -0.71 9.80 5.96
N MET A 234 -0.35 10.86 5.21
CA MET A 234 -0.16 12.19 5.78
C MET A 234 -1.43 12.70 6.46
N PHE A 235 -2.58 12.52 5.80
CA PHE A 235 -3.87 12.96 6.29
C PHE A 235 -4.29 12.16 7.54
N ALA A 236 -4.18 10.83 7.48
CA ALA A 236 -4.53 9.95 8.58
C ALA A 236 -3.65 10.17 9.82
N GLN A 237 -2.35 10.45 9.64
CA GLN A 237 -1.43 10.75 10.77
C GLN A 237 -1.82 12.01 11.55
N VAL A 238 -2.50 12.97 10.92
CA VAL A 238 -2.89 14.24 11.54
C VAL A 238 -4.31 14.23 12.07
N ILE A 239 -5.17 13.40 11.49
CA ILE A 239 -6.60 13.30 11.83
C ILE A 239 -6.95 11.82 12.09
N PRO A 240 -6.53 11.27 13.25
CA PRO A 240 -6.76 9.85 13.56
C PRO A 240 -8.25 9.46 13.59
N GLU A 241 -9.13 10.38 13.99
CA GLU A 241 -10.58 10.16 14.02
C GLU A 241 -11.14 9.87 12.62
N PHE A 242 -10.46 10.30 11.58
CA PHE A 242 -10.81 9.97 10.21
C PHE A 242 -10.61 8.48 9.92
N GLN A 243 -9.66 7.85 10.60
CA GLN A 243 -9.26 6.45 10.40
C GLN A 243 -9.94 5.51 11.41
N ASP A 244 -9.87 5.80 12.71
CA ASP A 244 -10.13 4.81 13.76
C ASP A 244 -11.44 4.99 14.51
N SER A 245 -11.91 6.20 14.73
CA SER A 245 -13.01 6.45 15.67
C SER A 245 -14.10 7.38 15.16
N GLY A 246 -13.90 8.05 14.04
CA GLY A 246 -14.87 8.99 13.50
C GLY A 246 -16.01 8.32 12.73
N ARG A 247 -16.95 9.12 12.29
CA ARG A 247 -18.06 8.67 11.42
C ARG A 247 -17.62 8.05 10.09
N PHE A 248 -16.37 8.19 9.73
CA PHE A 248 -15.77 7.60 8.55
C PHE A 248 -15.14 6.23 8.82
N ALA A 249 -14.88 5.89 10.08
CA ALA A 249 -14.43 4.56 10.47
C ALA A 249 -15.62 3.61 10.41
N VAL A 250 -15.65 2.81 9.36
CA VAL A 250 -16.72 1.84 9.10
C VAL A 250 -16.12 0.45 9.15
N LEU A 251 -16.69 -0.37 10.02
CA LEU A 251 -16.31 -1.77 10.04
C LEU A 251 -16.75 -2.43 8.73
N PRO A 252 -15.89 -3.18 8.04
CA PRO A 252 -16.30 -3.98 6.89
C PRO A 252 -17.31 -5.02 7.32
N VAL A 253 -17.80 -5.82 6.42
CA VAL A 253 -18.82 -6.84 6.73
C VAL A 253 -18.46 -7.58 7.99
N LEU A 254 -19.29 -7.43 9.02
CA LEU A 254 -18.91 -7.79 10.34
C LEU A 254 -19.93 -8.67 10.97
N TYR A 255 -19.44 -9.47 11.84
CA TYR A 255 -20.18 -9.86 12.96
C TYR A 255 -21.68 -9.91 12.82
N LYS A 256 -22.15 -11.01 12.52
CA LYS A 256 -23.46 -11.44 12.98
C LYS A 256 -23.23 -12.64 13.85
N ASN A 257 -23.90 -12.65 15.02
CA ASN A 257 -24.09 -13.86 15.83
C ASN A 257 -23.01 -14.23 16.84
N GLY A 258 -22.44 -13.25 17.54
CA GLY A 258 -21.95 -13.54 18.87
C GLY A 258 -20.64 -14.31 18.99
N VAL A 259 -19.95 -14.60 17.90
CA VAL A 259 -18.58 -15.12 18.00
C VAL A 259 -17.64 -14.06 18.55
N MET A 260 -18.01 -12.81 18.37
CA MET A 260 -17.30 -11.67 18.91
C MET A 260 -18.31 -10.66 19.43
N ASN A 261 -18.19 -10.30 20.67
CA ASN A 261 -19.00 -9.23 21.23
C ASN A 261 -18.43 -7.88 20.75
N PRO A 262 -19.11 -7.11 19.89
CA PRO A 262 -18.63 -5.83 19.42
C PRO A 262 -18.31 -4.83 20.54
N ALA A 263 -18.94 -4.98 21.69
CA ALA A 263 -18.67 -4.18 22.89
C ALA A 263 -17.33 -4.55 23.55
N VAL A 264 -16.87 -5.79 23.36
CA VAL A 264 -15.60 -6.30 23.93
C VAL A 264 -14.48 -6.20 22.92
N HIS A 265 -14.78 -6.38 21.61
CA HIS A 265 -13.81 -6.38 20.53
C HIS A 265 -14.22 -5.39 19.42
N PRO A 266 -14.31 -4.10 19.71
CA PRO A 266 -14.68 -3.11 18.70
C PRO A 266 -13.62 -3.05 17.60
N GLY A 267 -14.06 -3.02 16.38
CA GLY A 267 -13.18 -2.83 15.25
C GLY A 267 -12.63 -4.09 14.58
N ALA A 268 -12.91 -5.28 15.07
CA ALA A 268 -12.41 -6.51 14.45
C ALA A 268 -13.26 -6.97 13.25
N ALA A 269 -12.61 -7.58 12.25
CA ALA A 269 -13.28 -8.15 11.08
C ALA A 269 -13.73 -9.60 11.32
N ASP A 270 -14.63 -10.13 10.48
CA ASP A 270 -15.15 -11.50 10.58
C ASP A 270 -14.09 -12.54 10.20
N PRO A 271 -13.73 -13.50 11.07
CA PRO A 271 -12.70 -14.50 10.79
C PRO A 271 -13.00 -15.41 9.60
N THR A 272 -14.28 -15.71 9.34
CA THR A 272 -14.66 -16.52 8.18
C THR A 272 -14.36 -15.76 6.89
N MET A 273 -14.69 -14.49 6.86
CA MET A 273 -14.39 -13.63 5.70
C MET A 273 -12.88 -13.41 5.52
N MET A 274 -12.11 -13.26 6.61
CA MET A 274 -10.64 -13.24 6.56
C MET A 274 -10.11 -14.48 5.82
N GLY A 275 -10.57 -15.66 6.20
CA GLY A 275 -10.19 -16.92 5.57
C GLY A 275 -10.57 -17.00 4.09
N VAL A 276 -11.79 -16.58 3.74
CA VAL A 276 -12.26 -16.60 2.33
C VAL A 276 -11.45 -15.64 1.46
N ILE A 277 -11.25 -14.40 1.91
CA ILE A 277 -10.52 -13.39 1.13
C ILE A 277 -9.05 -13.78 1.01
N THR A 278 -8.45 -14.33 2.05
CA THR A 278 -7.07 -14.84 2.02
C THR A 278 -6.87 -15.96 1.00
N ILE A 279 -7.76 -16.94 0.96
CA ILE A 279 -7.67 -18.02 -0.04
C ILE A 279 -7.78 -17.44 -1.44
N LEU A 280 -8.73 -16.53 -1.66
CA LEU A 280 -8.88 -15.83 -2.94
C LEU A 280 -7.61 -15.06 -3.32
N SER A 281 -7.04 -14.31 -2.38
CA SER A 281 -5.78 -13.57 -2.53
C SER A 281 -4.64 -14.50 -2.96
N LEU A 282 -4.44 -15.58 -2.23
CA LEU A 282 -3.38 -16.54 -2.52
C LEU A 282 -3.57 -17.19 -3.90
N VAL A 283 -4.77 -17.66 -4.23
CA VAL A 283 -5.07 -18.31 -5.51
C VAL A 283 -4.83 -17.34 -6.67
N ILE A 284 -5.31 -16.11 -6.60
CA ILE A 284 -5.10 -15.11 -7.65
C ILE A 284 -3.61 -14.83 -7.84
N ASN A 285 -2.86 -14.62 -6.75
CA ASN A 285 -1.43 -14.35 -6.84
C ASN A 285 -0.65 -15.53 -7.45
N VAL A 286 -0.96 -16.76 -7.06
CA VAL A 286 -0.35 -17.97 -7.66
C VAL A 286 -0.69 -18.09 -9.14
N VAL A 287 -1.94 -17.85 -9.54
CA VAL A 287 -2.38 -17.91 -10.95
C VAL A 287 -1.65 -16.84 -11.77
N VAL A 288 -1.59 -15.60 -11.28
CA VAL A 288 -0.88 -14.52 -11.99
C VAL A 288 0.61 -14.83 -12.12
N PHE A 289 1.24 -15.32 -11.06
CA PHE A 289 2.62 -15.77 -11.11
C PHE A 289 2.84 -16.87 -12.15
N ALA A 290 1.96 -17.88 -12.19
CA ALA A 290 2.02 -18.96 -13.17
C ALA A 290 1.87 -18.45 -14.62
N ILE A 291 0.97 -17.47 -14.85
CA ILE A 291 0.81 -16.83 -16.17
C ILE A 291 2.10 -16.11 -16.58
N ILE A 292 2.68 -15.33 -15.68
CA ILE A 292 3.95 -14.61 -15.92
C ILE A 292 5.05 -15.61 -16.24
N TRP A 293 5.19 -16.65 -15.43
CA TRP A 293 6.22 -17.68 -15.62
C TRP A 293 6.06 -18.40 -16.97
N LYS A 294 4.84 -18.82 -17.30
CA LYS A 294 4.54 -19.47 -18.59
C LYS A 294 4.89 -18.55 -19.76
N ARG A 295 4.51 -17.27 -19.72
CA ARG A 295 4.83 -16.31 -20.78
C ARG A 295 6.32 -16.06 -20.93
N ALA A 296 7.02 -15.87 -19.82
CA ALA A 296 8.46 -15.65 -19.81
C ALA A 296 9.20 -16.86 -20.38
N THR A 297 8.85 -18.07 -19.94
CA THR A 297 9.42 -19.32 -20.45
C THR A 297 9.15 -19.51 -21.95
N SER A 298 7.93 -19.25 -22.40
CA SER A 298 7.58 -19.38 -23.83
C SER A 298 8.32 -18.38 -24.72
N LYS A 299 8.73 -17.24 -24.18
CA LYS A 299 9.53 -16.22 -24.87
C LYS A 299 11.04 -16.42 -24.68
N GLY A 300 11.47 -17.35 -23.82
CA GLY A 300 12.89 -17.55 -23.49
C GLY A 300 13.52 -16.35 -22.77
N ILE A 301 12.76 -15.59 -21.97
CA ILE A 301 13.22 -14.38 -21.32
C ILE A 301 13.18 -14.51 -19.80
N ASN A 302 14.03 -13.72 -19.11
CA ASN A 302 13.93 -13.53 -17.68
C ASN A 302 12.86 -12.44 -17.40
N PRO A 303 11.78 -12.74 -16.65
CA PRO A 303 10.67 -11.82 -16.45
C PRO A 303 11.06 -10.56 -15.66
N TYR A 304 12.15 -10.59 -14.94
CA TYR A 304 12.58 -9.48 -14.10
C TYR A 304 13.43 -8.45 -14.86
N THR A 305 14.21 -8.91 -15.82
CA THR A 305 15.07 -8.05 -16.64
C THR A 305 14.45 -7.66 -17.99
N HIS A 306 13.38 -8.35 -18.38
CA HIS A 306 12.69 -8.13 -19.66
C HIS A 306 11.19 -7.95 -19.43
N GLU A 307 10.56 -7.22 -20.33
CA GLU A 307 9.11 -6.99 -20.32
C GLU A 307 8.35 -8.21 -20.83
N VAL A 308 7.47 -8.73 -20.01
CA VAL A 308 6.74 -9.99 -20.27
C VAL A 308 5.51 -9.74 -21.15
N PHE A 309 4.88 -8.58 -21.01
CA PHE A 309 3.57 -8.29 -21.58
C PHE A 309 3.61 -7.47 -22.88
N VAL A 310 4.79 -7.28 -23.48
CA VAL A 310 4.93 -6.70 -24.82
C VAL A 310 3.97 -7.36 -25.79
N GLY A 311 3.25 -6.53 -26.58
CA GLY A 311 2.25 -6.96 -27.56
C GLY A 311 0.85 -7.19 -26.97
N THR A 312 0.64 -6.98 -25.66
CA THR A 312 -0.72 -6.93 -25.11
C THR A 312 -1.30 -5.53 -25.24
N LYS A 313 -2.62 -5.43 -25.35
CA LYS A 313 -3.33 -4.16 -25.53
C LYS A 313 -2.96 -3.14 -24.43
N ASP A 314 -3.00 -3.53 -23.16
CA ASP A 314 -2.68 -2.64 -22.05
C ASP A 314 -1.23 -2.13 -22.09
N TYR A 315 -0.28 -3.01 -22.45
CA TYR A 315 1.11 -2.64 -22.64
C TYR A 315 1.29 -1.60 -23.75
N GLU A 316 0.70 -1.86 -24.92
CA GLU A 316 0.84 -0.97 -26.08
C GLU A 316 0.16 0.39 -25.84
N GLU A 317 -1.00 0.41 -25.16
CA GLU A 317 -1.65 1.66 -24.76
C GLU A 317 -0.79 2.47 -23.78
N ALA A 318 -0.07 1.83 -22.87
CA ALA A 318 0.88 2.50 -21.98
C ALA A 318 2.09 3.05 -22.77
N MET A 319 2.66 2.23 -23.67
CA MET A 319 3.80 2.63 -24.49
C MET A 319 3.49 3.74 -25.52
N ALA A 320 2.25 3.83 -25.98
CA ALA A 320 1.81 4.93 -26.83
C ALA A 320 1.92 6.32 -26.14
N ARG A 321 1.93 6.33 -24.81
CA ARG A 321 2.10 7.53 -23.97
C ARG A 321 3.56 7.83 -23.63
N ALA A 322 4.47 6.86 -23.77
CA ALA A 322 5.87 6.99 -23.41
C ALA A 322 6.63 7.94 -24.34
N GLN A 323 7.67 8.57 -23.81
CA GLN A 323 8.71 9.21 -24.62
C GLN A 323 9.45 8.10 -25.39
N LYS A 324 9.64 8.31 -26.68
CA LYS A 324 10.46 7.42 -27.53
C LYS A 324 11.92 7.82 -27.45
#